data_ead81e700b184247e785a6a762883b01
#
_entry.id   ead81e700b184247e785a6a762883b01
#
_cell.length_a   1.000
_cell.length_b   1.000
_cell.length_c   1.000
_cell.angle_alpha   90.00
_cell.angle_beta   90.00
_cell.angle_gamma   90.00
#
_symmetry.space_group_name_H-M   'P 1'
#
loop_
_entity.id
_entity.type
_entity.pdbx_description
1 polymer ?
#
loop_
_entity_poly.entity_id
_entity_poly.type
_entity_poly.pdbx_seq_one_letter_code
_entity_poly.pdbx_strand_id
1 'polypeptide(L)'
;MSTHARTEPFSAPTRAVVVTLVYVLLIPFINWSFTWAPMVALPGLGWAFNPVTIVTGLVLVARDFAQREIGHWVLLAMAVALGLTWATAGGELALASGAAFAVSELVDWAVFTFTRLKLSTRVLLSSALAAPVDTSIFLLGAEAIRDGQFTLPNIVMSIGGKMVGALAIWWLIRRTMERSVVDKAPYERKQAERPST
;
A
#
# COMPACT_ATOMS: atom_id res chain seq x y z
N MET A 1 1.97 -7.09 -41.24
CA MET A 1 1.74 -6.17 -40.12
C MET A 1 1.77 -7.00 -38.83
N SER A 2 2.90 -6.91 -38.11
CA SER A 2 3.15 -7.72 -36.91
C SER A 2 2.41 -7.12 -35.74
N THR A 3 1.36 -7.79 -35.26
CA THR A 3 0.70 -7.49 -34.01
C THR A 3 1.64 -7.87 -32.89
N HIS A 4 2.36 -6.91 -32.31
CA HIS A 4 3.00 -7.08 -31.04
C HIS A 4 1.91 -7.29 -29.96
N ALA A 5 1.48 -8.53 -29.79
CA ALA A 5 0.83 -8.95 -28.56
C ALA A 5 1.84 -8.67 -27.44
N ARG A 6 1.57 -7.66 -26.61
CA ARG A 6 2.29 -7.53 -25.33
C ARG A 6 1.96 -8.80 -24.54
N THR A 7 2.88 -9.72 -24.53
CA THR A 7 2.83 -10.86 -23.64
C THR A 7 2.83 -10.30 -22.23
N GLU A 8 1.73 -10.46 -21.51
CA GLU A 8 1.72 -10.24 -20.07
C GLU A 8 2.85 -11.11 -19.49
N PRO A 9 3.76 -10.54 -18.67
CA PRO A 9 4.97 -11.25 -18.24
C PRO A 9 4.68 -12.49 -17.39
N PHE A 10 3.44 -12.64 -16.88
CA PHE A 10 3.02 -13.75 -16.04
C PHE A 10 1.59 -14.20 -16.38
N SER A 11 1.33 -15.50 -16.23
CA SER A 11 -0.04 -16.02 -16.23
C SER A 11 -0.84 -15.44 -15.05
N ALA A 12 -2.17 -15.37 -15.15
CA ALA A 12 -3.02 -14.83 -14.09
C ALA A 12 -2.74 -15.43 -12.70
N PRO A 13 -2.61 -16.76 -12.52
CA PRO A 13 -2.29 -17.36 -11.23
C PRO A 13 -0.89 -16.96 -10.73
N THR A 14 0.11 -16.89 -11.61
CA THR A 14 1.47 -16.47 -11.24
C THR A 14 1.49 -15.01 -10.77
N ARG A 15 0.74 -14.13 -11.42
CA ARG A 15 0.63 -12.72 -11.03
C ARG A 15 0.01 -12.58 -9.64
N ALA A 16 -1.08 -13.30 -9.35
CA ALA A 16 -1.72 -13.30 -8.04
C ALA A 16 -0.74 -13.75 -6.93
N VAL A 17 0.00 -14.82 -7.16
CA VAL A 17 1.02 -15.30 -6.22
C VAL A 17 2.11 -14.27 -5.99
N VAL A 18 2.70 -13.71 -7.05
CA VAL A 18 3.79 -12.72 -6.94
C VAL A 18 3.34 -11.48 -6.18
N VAL A 19 2.18 -10.91 -6.54
CA VAL A 19 1.67 -9.69 -5.88
C VAL A 19 1.37 -9.95 -4.40
N THR A 20 0.78 -11.10 -4.07
CA THR A 20 0.49 -11.46 -2.69
C THR A 20 1.78 -11.68 -1.88
N LEU A 21 2.77 -12.36 -2.45
CA LEU A 21 4.07 -12.54 -1.79
C LEU A 21 4.78 -11.21 -1.56
N VAL A 22 4.78 -10.31 -2.53
CA VAL A 22 5.36 -8.96 -2.37
C VAL A 22 4.69 -8.24 -1.20
N TYR A 23 3.35 -8.25 -1.15
CA TYR A 23 2.60 -7.64 -0.05
C TYR A 23 2.97 -8.24 1.31
N VAL A 24 2.92 -9.58 1.44
CA VAL A 24 3.19 -10.29 2.70
C VAL A 24 4.62 -10.08 3.20
N LEU A 25 5.61 -10.07 2.29
CA LEU A 25 7.02 -9.91 2.67
C LEU A 25 7.42 -8.44 2.91
N LEU A 26 6.73 -7.50 2.29
CA LEU A 26 7.02 -6.08 2.44
C LEU A 26 6.79 -5.59 3.88
N ILE A 27 5.82 -6.16 4.59
CA ILE A 27 5.45 -5.75 5.94
C ILE A 27 6.53 -6.07 6.96
N PRO A 28 7.01 -7.32 7.13
CA PRO A 28 8.11 -7.61 8.04
C PRO A 28 9.40 -6.90 7.61
N PHE A 29 9.65 -6.72 6.31
CA PHE A 29 10.78 -5.96 5.80
C PHE A 29 10.77 -4.49 6.28
N ILE A 30 9.61 -3.83 6.22
CA ILE A 30 9.46 -2.44 6.69
C ILE A 30 9.65 -2.37 8.20
N ASN A 31 9.02 -3.25 8.98
CA ASN A 31 9.20 -3.27 10.42
C ASN A 31 10.66 -3.48 10.82
N TRP A 32 11.36 -4.40 10.15
CA TRP A 32 12.81 -4.58 10.32
C TRP A 32 13.59 -3.30 9.93
N SER A 33 13.20 -2.65 8.82
CA SER A 33 13.87 -1.43 8.36
C SER A 33 13.79 -0.27 9.36
N PHE A 34 12.71 -0.15 10.12
CA PHE A 34 12.60 0.85 11.19
C PHE A 34 13.62 0.67 12.32
N THR A 35 14.19 -0.52 12.49
CA THR A 35 15.18 -0.78 13.56
C THR A 35 16.55 -0.17 13.28
N TRP A 36 16.90 0.07 12.00
CA TRP A 36 18.22 0.56 11.60
C TRP A 36 18.21 1.82 10.72
N ALA A 37 17.07 2.19 10.14
CA ALA A 37 17.00 3.34 9.24
C ALA A 37 17.24 4.65 10.00
N PRO A 38 18.12 5.53 9.49
CA PRO A 38 18.41 6.80 10.14
C PRO A 38 17.26 7.78 10.03
N MET A 39 17.10 8.62 11.06
CA MET A 39 16.21 9.78 10.99
C MET A 39 16.90 10.92 10.20
N VAL A 40 16.21 11.50 9.25
CA VAL A 40 16.70 12.64 8.47
C VAL A 40 16.16 13.93 9.07
N ALA A 41 17.05 14.78 9.58
CA ALA A 41 16.67 16.11 10.10
C ALA A 41 16.21 17.03 8.96
N LEU A 42 15.11 17.75 9.19
CA LEU A 42 14.61 18.77 8.26
C LEU A 42 15.15 20.13 8.64
N PRO A 43 16.01 20.76 7.81
CA PRO A 43 16.58 22.05 8.10
C PRO A 43 15.50 23.12 8.31
N GLY A 44 15.63 23.92 9.38
CA GLY A 44 14.75 25.04 9.67
C GLY A 44 13.44 24.71 10.40
N LEU A 45 13.04 23.43 10.47
CA LEU A 45 11.80 23.02 11.15
C LEU A 45 12.04 22.40 12.53
N GLY A 46 13.26 21.94 12.83
CA GLY A 46 13.57 21.17 14.03
C GLY A 46 12.89 19.80 14.10
N TRP A 47 12.36 19.34 12.97
CA TRP A 47 11.68 18.05 12.83
C TRP A 47 12.61 17.01 12.20
N ALA A 48 12.33 15.74 12.44
CA ALA A 48 13.04 14.64 11.81
C ALA A 48 12.06 13.72 11.08
N PHE A 49 12.51 13.12 9.99
CA PHE A 49 11.75 12.28 9.10
C PHE A 49 12.41 10.91 8.97
N ASN A 50 11.64 9.85 9.09
CA ASN A 50 12.12 8.50 8.79
C ASN A 50 11.78 8.12 7.35
N PRO A 51 12.77 7.92 6.45
CA PRO A 51 12.53 7.59 5.04
C PRO A 51 11.71 6.29 4.84
N VAL A 52 11.75 5.38 5.79
CA VAL A 52 10.97 4.12 5.74
C VAL A 52 9.45 4.39 5.67
N THR A 53 8.99 5.54 6.18
CA THR A 53 7.57 5.92 6.09
C THR A 53 7.07 6.06 4.65
N ILE A 54 7.94 6.44 3.71
CA ILE A 54 7.61 6.47 2.27
C ILE A 54 7.36 5.04 1.77
N VAL A 55 8.24 4.10 2.16
CA VAL A 55 8.10 2.68 1.78
C VAL A 55 6.85 2.07 2.43
N THR A 56 6.49 2.50 3.64
CA THR A 56 5.23 2.10 4.30
C THR A 56 4.01 2.52 3.44
N GLY A 57 4.05 3.68 2.79
CA GLY A 57 3.01 4.08 1.83
C GLY A 57 2.86 3.12 0.65
N LEU A 58 3.92 2.42 0.25
CA LEU A 58 3.87 1.39 -0.80
C LEU A 58 3.12 0.14 -0.34
N VAL A 59 3.14 -0.20 0.94
CA VAL A 59 2.38 -1.35 1.48
C VAL A 59 0.90 -1.15 1.28
N LEU A 60 0.38 0.06 1.61
CA LEU A 60 -1.03 0.39 1.43
C LEU A 60 -1.48 0.14 -0.01
N VAL A 61 -0.62 0.47 -0.96
CA VAL A 61 -0.90 0.23 -2.38
C VAL A 61 -0.70 -1.23 -2.78
N ALA A 62 0.35 -1.89 -2.32
CA ALA A 62 0.61 -3.31 -2.62
C ALA A 62 -0.56 -4.19 -2.17
N ARG A 63 -1.16 -3.85 -1.03
CA ARG A 63 -2.35 -4.50 -0.51
C ARG A 63 -3.54 -4.36 -1.47
N ASP A 64 -3.80 -3.17 -2.04
CA ASP A 64 -4.89 -2.95 -3.00
C ASP A 64 -4.73 -3.82 -4.25
N PHE A 65 -3.49 -3.97 -4.73
CA PHE A 65 -3.18 -4.89 -5.82
C PHE A 65 -3.39 -6.35 -5.41
N ALA A 66 -2.97 -6.75 -4.21
CA ALA A 66 -3.22 -8.10 -3.70
C ALA A 66 -4.72 -8.38 -3.59
N GLN A 67 -5.50 -7.46 -3.02
CA GLN A 67 -6.96 -7.63 -2.93
C GLN A 67 -7.63 -7.72 -4.31
N ARG A 68 -7.14 -7.00 -5.29
CA ARG A 68 -7.63 -7.11 -6.66
C ARG A 68 -7.44 -8.49 -7.26
N GLU A 69 -6.33 -9.15 -6.94
CA GLU A 69 -5.99 -10.47 -7.48
C GLU A 69 -6.63 -11.63 -6.68
N ILE A 70 -6.66 -11.55 -5.35
CA ILE A 70 -7.11 -12.63 -4.47
C ILE A 70 -8.40 -12.32 -3.69
N GLY A 71 -9.00 -11.14 -3.90
CA GLY A 71 -10.26 -10.76 -3.25
C GLY A 71 -10.12 -10.72 -1.71
N HIS A 72 -11.10 -11.29 -1.01
CA HIS A 72 -11.13 -11.29 0.46
C HIS A 72 -10.05 -12.15 1.12
N TRP A 73 -9.37 -13.04 0.38
CA TRP A 73 -8.21 -13.78 0.87
C TRP A 73 -7.04 -12.89 1.26
N VAL A 74 -7.07 -11.61 0.87
CA VAL A 74 -6.11 -10.60 1.35
C VAL A 74 -6.09 -10.48 2.88
N LEU A 75 -7.22 -10.71 3.56
CA LEU A 75 -7.29 -10.72 5.02
C LEU A 75 -6.47 -11.87 5.64
N LEU A 76 -6.46 -13.04 4.98
CA LEU A 76 -5.59 -14.14 5.40
C LEU A 76 -4.10 -13.81 5.13
N ALA A 77 -3.80 -13.23 3.97
CA ALA A 77 -2.45 -12.76 3.67
C ALA A 77 -1.96 -11.73 4.69
N MET A 78 -2.84 -10.80 5.13
CA MET A 78 -2.59 -9.87 6.22
C MET A 78 -2.26 -10.60 7.53
N ALA A 79 -3.07 -11.58 7.92
CA ALA A 79 -2.83 -12.35 9.15
C ALA A 79 -1.47 -13.07 9.13
N VAL A 80 -1.08 -13.63 7.97
CA VAL A 80 0.25 -14.24 7.78
C VAL A 80 1.36 -13.19 7.92
N ALA A 81 1.20 -12.02 7.30
CA ALA A 81 2.16 -10.93 7.39
C ALA A 81 2.33 -10.41 8.82
N LEU A 82 1.25 -10.31 9.60
CA LEU A 82 1.28 -9.97 11.02
C LEU A 82 2.03 -11.02 11.84
N GLY A 83 1.79 -12.30 11.59
CA GLY A 83 2.51 -13.39 12.24
C GLY A 83 4.02 -13.36 11.96
N LEU A 84 4.41 -13.07 10.71
CA LEU A 84 5.81 -12.89 10.33
C LEU A 84 6.42 -11.64 11.01
N THR A 85 5.69 -10.55 11.09
CA THR A 85 6.14 -9.33 11.78
C THR A 85 6.39 -9.60 13.27
N TRP A 86 5.47 -10.31 13.92
CA TRP A 86 5.65 -10.70 15.32
C TRP A 86 6.92 -11.51 15.53
N ALA A 87 7.19 -12.46 14.65
CA ALA A 87 8.39 -13.29 14.74
C ALA A 87 9.70 -12.54 14.48
N THR A 88 9.67 -11.40 13.77
CA THR A 88 10.88 -10.67 13.33
C THR A 88 11.16 -9.38 14.09
N ALA A 89 10.15 -8.67 14.58
CA ALA A 89 10.29 -7.33 15.15
C ALA A 89 10.36 -7.28 16.71
N GLY A 90 10.13 -8.43 17.40
CA GLY A 90 10.12 -8.49 18.87
C GLY A 90 8.87 -7.90 19.54
N GLY A 91 8.59 -8.28 20.81
CA GLY A 91 7.28 -8.24 21.46
C GLY A 91 6.46 -6.95 21.44
N GLU A 92 6.86 -5.91 22.18
CA GLU A 92 5.98 -4.75 22.45
C GLU A 92 5.78 -3.85 21.24
N LEU A 93 6.84 -3.54 20.49
CA LEU A 93 6.76 -2.73 19.28
C LEU A 93 6.02 -3.47 18.16
N ALA A 94 6.17 -4.79 18.10
CA ALA A 94 5.42 -5.63 17.16
C ALA A 94 3.93 -5.63 17.45
N LEU A 95 3.51 -5.53 18.72
CA LEU A 95 2.10 -5.38 19.10
C LEU A 95 1.53 -4.05 18.62
N ALA A 96 2.23 -2.94 18.90
CA ALA A 96 1.81 -1.61 18.46
C ALA A 96 1.72 -1.50 16.93
N SER A 97 2.76 -1.98 16.24
CA SER A 97 2.81 -2.02 14.77
C SER A 97 1.75 -2.96 14.20
N GLY A 98 1.56 -4.14 14.80
CA GLY A 98 0.57 -5.12 14.36
C GLY A 98 -0.86 -4.63 14.53
N ALA A 99 -1.17 -3.98 15.66
CA ALA A 99 -2.49 -3.40 15.90
C ALA A 99 -2.78 -2.25 14.93
N ALA A 100 -1.83 -1.33 14.74
CA ALA A 100 -1.94 -0.23 13.78
C ALA A 100 -2.19 -0.76 12.37
N PHE A 101 -1.38 -1.71 11.95
CA PHE A 101 -1.49 -2.35 10.65
C PHE A 101 -2.85 -3.07 10.48
N ALA A 102 -3.28 -3.88 11.45
CA ALA A 102 -4.54 -4.60 11.35
C ALA A 102 -5.74 -3.65 11.18
N VAL A 103 -5.79 -2.57 11.95
CA VAL A 103 -6.92 -1.61 11.87
C VAL A 103 -6.86 -0.82 10.56
N SER A 104 -5.70 -0.32 10.15
CA SER A 104 -5.55 0.42 8.90
C SER A 104 -5.86 -0.43 7.68
N GLU A 105 -5.45 -1.69 7.68
CA GLU A 105 -5.76 -2.64 6.62
C GLU A 105 -7.25 -2.97 6.52
N LEU A 106 -7.96 -3.02 7.65
CA LEU A 106 -9.42 -3.16 7.65
C LEU A 106 -10.10 -1.93 7.07
N VAL A 107 -9.62 -0.72 7.37
CA VAL A 107 -10.12 0.52 6.75
C VAL A 107 -9.90 0.49 5.25
N ASP A 108 -8.70 0.15 4.82
CA ASP A 108 -8.34 0.01 3.41
C ASP A 108 -9.22 -1.02 2.70
N TRP A 109 -9.36 -2.22 3.30
CA TRP A 109 -10.23 -3.27 2.79
C TRP A 109 -11.68 -2.80 2.63
N ALA A 110 -12.20 -2.06 3.60
CA ALA A 110 -13.55 -1.53 3.55
C ALA A 110 -13.71 -0.53 2.40
N VAL A 111 -12.79 0.43 2.28
CA VAL A 111 -12.80 1.40 1.18
C VAL A 111 -12.71 0.69 -0.17
N PHE A 112 -11.81 -0.27 -0.31
CA PHE A 112 -11.64 -1.01 -1.55
C PHE A 112 -12.86 -1.85 -1.91
N THR A 113 -13.50 -2.48 -0.94
CA THR A 113 -14.66 -3.36 -1.13
C THR A 113 -15.93 -2.57 -1.44
N PHE A 114 -16.20 -1.49 -0.71
CA PHE A 114 -17.47 -0.77 -0.78
C PHE A 114 -17.49 0.41 -1.74
N THR A 115 -16.34 0.81 -2.31
CA THR A 115 -16.29 1.89 -3.30
C THR A 115 -16.18 1.34 -4.72
N ARG A 116 -16.95 1.96 -5.67
CA ARG A 116 -16.90 1.65 -7.10
C ARG A 116 -16.06 2.66 -7.89
N LEU A 117 -15.01 3.17 -7.25
CA LEU A 117 -14.13 4.17 -7.85
C LEU A 117 -13.11 3.53 -8.81
N LYS A 118 -12.53 4.34 -9.70
CA LYS A 118 -11.37 3.92 -10.51
C LYS A 118 -10.22 3.51 -9.60
N LEU A 119 -9.39 2.56 -10.04
CA LEU A 119 -8.30 2.01 -9.23
C LEU A 119 -7.39 3.10 -8.65
N SER A 120 -6.97 4.08 -9.46
CA SER A 120 -6.11 5.18 -8.99
C SER A 120 -6.77 6.01 -7.88
N THR A 121 -8.04 6.39 -8.05
CA THR A 121 -8.78 7.16 -7.04
C THR A 121 -9.01 6.34 -5.77
N ARG A 122 -9.28 5.04 -5.92
CA ARG A 122 -9.49 4.12 -4.81
C ARG A 122 -8.23 3.96 -3.98
N VAL A 123 -7.09 3.73 -4.60
CA VAL A 123 -5.77 3.66 -3.96
C VAL A 123 -5.46 4.94 -3.19
N LEU A 124 -5.71 6.11 -3.79
CA LEU A 124 -5.44 7.38 -3.11
C LEU A 124 -6.37 7.61 -1.93
N LEU A 125 -7.66 7.31 -2.08
CA LEU A 125 -8.66 7.48 -1.01
C LEU A 125 -8.41 6.53 0.14
N SER A 126 -8.15 5.25 -0.14
CA SER A 126 -7.86 4.25 0.89
C SER A 126 -6.60 4.63 1.66
N SER A 127 -5.52 5.00 0.97
CA SER A 127 -4.28 5.45 1.61
C SER A 127 -4.48 6.72 2.45
N ALA A 128 -5.28 7.67 1.98
CA ALA A 128 -5.57 8.91 2.72
C ALA A 128 -6.36 8.67 4.02
N LEU A 129 -7.19 7.63 4.06
CA LEU A 129 -7.94 7.24 5.25
C LEU A 129 -7.14 6.30 6.16
N ALA A 130 -6.42 5.34 5.58
CA ALA A 130 -5.66 4.35 6.35
C ALA A 130 -4.39 4.95 6.98
N ALA A 131 -3.67 5.85 6.31
CA ALA A 131 -2.41 6.39 6.81
C ALA A 131 -2.56 7.17 8.14
N PRO A 132 -3.56 8.03 8.36
CA PRO A 132 -3.78 8.65 9.67
C PRO A 132 -4.13 7.64 10.77
N VAL A 133 -4.96 6.63 10.46
CA VAL A 133 -5.37 5.59 11.41
C VAL A 133 -4.17 4.76 11.84
N ASP A 134 -3.43 4.24 10.88
CA ASP A 134 -2.19 3.47 11.13
C ASP A 134 -1.18 4.28 11.96
N THR A 135 -0.90 5.51 11.54
CA THR A 135 0.06 6.38 12.24
C THR A 135 -0.37 6.67 13.66
N SER A 136 -1.65 6.99 13.89
CA SER A 136 -2.14 7.31 15.23
C SER A 136 -2.05 6.12 16.18
N ILE A 137 -2.48 4.94 15.74
CA ILE A 137 -2.44 3.72 16.55
C ILE A 137 -1.00 3.30 16.83
N PHE A 138 -0.14 3.33 15.80
CA PHE A 138 1.27 2.99 15.96
C PHE A 138 1.99 3.92 16.95
N LEU A 139 1.84 5.24 16.79
CA LEU A 139 2.50 6.21 17.66
C LEU A 139 1.96 6.19 19.09
N LEU A 140 0.65 5.93 19.30
CA LEU A 140 0.08 5.72 20.63
C LEU A 140 0.66 4.46 21.28
N GLY A 141 0.79 3.37 20.55
CA GLY A 141 1.43 2.16 21.05
C GLY A 141 2.92 2.36 21.33
N ALA A 142 3.63 3.10 20.48
CA ALA A 142 5.04 3.44 20.67
C ALA A 142 5.25 4.39 21.88
N GLU A 143 4.31 5.32 22.14
CA GLU A 143 4.33 6.20 23.32
C GLU A 143 4.24 5.41 24.63
N ALA A 144 3.46 4.32 24.65
CA ALA A 144 3.38 3.44 25.81
C ALA A 144 4.69 2.70 26.12
N ILE A 145 5.58 2.56 25.13
CA ILE A 145 6.88 1.91 25.26
C ILE A 145 7.98 2.95 25.57
N ARG A 146 7.88 4.12 24.94
CA ARG A 146 8.85 5.19 25.03
C ARG A 146 8.18 6.53 24.88
N ASP A 147 8.31 7.39 25.88
CA ASP A 147 7.75 8.75 25.89
C ASP A 147 8.24 9.61 24.70
N GLY A 148 7.39 10.51 24.24
CA GLY A 148 7.71 11.49 23.20
C GLY A 148 7.56 10.96 21.77
N GLN A 149 6.87 9.85 21.57
CA GLN A 149 6.57 9.32 20.23
C GLN A 149 5.30 9.92 19.63
N PHE A 150 4.26 10.11 20.45
CA PHE A 150 2.98 10.69 20.01
C PHE A 150 3.02 12.21 20.01
N THR A 151 3.75 12.77 19.05
CA THR A 151 3.93 14.22 18.88
C THR A 151 3.42 14.67 17.52
N LEU A 152 3.01 15.94 17.42
CA LEU A 152 2.55 16.52 16.15
C LEU A 152 3.59 16.38 15.02
N PRO A 153 4.89 16.66 15.23
CA PRO A 153 5.89 16.40 14.20
C PRO A 153 5.93 14.96 13.72
N ASN A 154 5.92 13.99 14.63
CA ASN A 154 5.96 12.57 14.27
C ASN A 154 4.71 12.14 13.49
N ILE A 155 3.54 12.61 13.89
CA ILE A 155 2.27 12.34 13.20
C ILE A 155 2.32 12.89 11.78
N VAL A 156 2.63 14.19 11.63
CA VAL A 156 2.65 14.86 10.33
C VAL A 156 3.69 14.25 9.40
N MET A 157 4.90 13.99 9.91
CA MET A 157 5.99 13.41 9.11
C MET A 157 5.68 11.98 8.67
N SER A 158 5.09 11.17 9.55
CA SER A 158 4.72 9.78 9.21
C SER A 158 3.58 9.73 8.19
N ILE A 159 2.52 10.51 8.38
CA ILE A 159 1.42 10.59 7.41
C ILE A 159 1.94 11.14 6.07
N GLY A 160 2.72 12.22 6.11
CA GLY A 160 3.32 12.83 4.93
C GLY A 160 4.17 11.85 4.13
N GLY A 161 5.05 11.10 4.79
CA GLY A 161 5.88 10.07 4.15
C GLY A 161 5.04 8.98 3.47
N LYS A 162 4.03 8.43 4.17
CA LYS A 162 3.11 7.44 3.61
C LYS A 162 2.36 7.98 2.40
N MET A 163 1.88 9.24 2.48
CA MET A 163 1.17 9.88 1.36
C MET A 163 2.08 10.14 0.16
N VAL A 164 3.34 10.48 0.36
CA VAL A 164 4.31 10.61 -0.74
C VAL A 164 4.47 9.27 -1.48
N GLY A 165 4.61 8.16 -0.75
CA GLY A 165 4.66 6.81 -1.34
C GLY A 165 3.38 6.47 -2.12
N ALA A 166 2.22 6.70 -1.52
CA ALA A 166 0.93 6.45 -2.17
C ALA A 166 0.70 7.33 -3.42
N LEU A 167 1.06 8.61 -3.36
CA LEU A 167 0.96 9.53 -4.50
C LEU A 167 1.89 9.14 -5.65
N ALA A 168 3.10 8.68 -5.36
CA ALA A 168 4.04 8.21 -6.38
C ALA A 168 3.44 7.03 -7.17
N ILE A 169 2.85 6.07 -6.48
CA ILE A 169 2.20 4.92 -7.12
C ILE A 169 0.89 5.31 -7.81
N TRP A 170 0.06 6.15 -7.20
CA TRP A 170 -1.14 6.70 -7.85
C TRP A 170 -0.79 7.35 -9.20
N TRP A 171 0.25 8.16 -9.24
CA TRP A 171 0.71 8.82 -10.47
C TRP A 171 1.19 7.79 -11.52
N LEU A 172 1.92 6.75 -11.07
CA LEU A 172 2.37 5.67 -11.94
C LEU A 172 1.18 4.88 -12.53
N ILE A 173 0.21 4.49 -11.70
CA ILE A 173 -1.01 3.79 -12.13
C ILE A 173 -1.76 4.64 -13.15
N ARG A 174 -1.97 5.92 -12.86
CA ARG A 174 -2.68 6.83 -13.74
C ARG A 174 -2.00 6.99 -15.10
N ARG A 175 -0.66 7.03 -15.12
CA ARG A 175 0.10 7.15 -16.37
C ARG A 175 0.16 5.86 -17.18
N THR A 176 0.25 4.71 -16.53
CA THR A 176 0.52 3.44 -17.20
C THR A 176 -0.72 2.60 -17.45
N MET A 177 -1.57 2.43 -16.43
CA MET A 177 -2.69 1.50 -16.50
C MET A 177 -3.97 2.16 -17.04
N GLU A 178 -4.30 3.38 -16.62
CA GLU A 178 -5.52 4.05 -17.09
C GLU A 178 -5.42 4.51 -18.56
N ARG A 179 -4.24 4.91 -19.01
CA ARG A 179 -4.03 5.23 -20.45
C ARG A 179 -4.24 4.01 -21.35
N SER A 180 -3.78 2.84 -20.94
CA SER A 180 -3.94 1.63 -21.74
C SER A 180 -5.41 1.17 -21.87
N VAL A 181 -6.26 1.50 -20.90
CA VAL A 181 -7.71 1.21 -20.96
C VAL A 181 -8.43 2.19 -21.89
N VAL A 182 -8.07 3.46 -21.84
CA VAL A 182 -8.63 4.50 -22.72
C VAL A 182 -8.25 4.24 -24.19
N ASP A 183 -7.02 3.78 -24.45
CA ASP A 183 -6.56 3.48 -25.81
C ASP A 183 -7.20 2.20 -26.41
N LYS A 184 -7.66 1.27 -25.57
CA LYS A 184 -8.33 0.03 -26.01
C LYS A 184 -9.83 0.22 -26.30
N ALA A 185 -10.50 1.13 -25.60
CA ALA A 185 -11.94 1.36 -25.75
C ALA A 185 -12.40 1.69 -27.19
N PRO A 186 -11.68 2.49 -28.00
CA PRO A 186 -12.04 2.75 -29.39
C PRO A 186 -11.89 1.52 -30.29
N TYR A 187 -10.93 0.64 -29.98
CA TYR A 187 -10.69 -0.58 -30.77
C TYR A 187 -11.78 -1.64 -30.52
N GLU A 188 -12.20 -1.80 -29.28
CA GLU A 188 -13.28 -2.73 -28.91
C GLU A 188 -14.64 -2.30 -29.48
N ARG A 189 -14.94 -0.99 -29.53
CA ARG A 189 -16.13 -0.46 -30.21
C ARG A 189 -16.13 -0.77 -31.70
N LYS A 190 -15.00 -0.59 -32.39
CA LYS A 190 -14.89 -0.91 -33.81
C LYS A 190 -15.01 -2.40 -34.11
N GLN A 191 -14.66 -3.29 -33.17
CA GLN A 191 -14.89 -4.72 -33.35
C GLN A 191 -16.36 -5.13 -33.12
N ALA A 192 -17.04 -4.50 -32.14
CA ALA A 192 -18.46 -4.75 -31.89
C ALA A 192 -19.36 -4.24 -33.02
N GLU A 193 -18.92 -3.26 -33.81
CA GLU A 193 -19.64 -2.68 -34.95
C GLU A 193 -19.37 -3.43 -36.27
N ARG A 194 -18.51 -4.45 -36.31
CA ARG A 194 -18.31 -5.27 -37.52
C ARG A 194 -19.49 -6.24 -37.67
N PRO A 195 -20.23 -6.18 -38.79
CA PRO A 195 -21.29 -7.16 -39.07
C PRO A 195 -20.68 -8.57 -39.16
N SER A 196 -21.31 -9.51 -38.47
CA SER A 196 -20.99 -10.95 -38.59
C SER A 196 -21.30 -11.39 -40.01
N THR A 197 -20.28 -11.54 -40.83
CA THR A 197 -20.36 -12.16 -42.15
C THR A 197 -20.36 -13.66 -42.04
#